data_b9980b463bb775a120a0b902ade3cd5b
#
_entry.id   b9980b463bb775a120a0b902ade3cd5b
#
_cell.length_a   1.000
_cell.length_b   1.000
_cell.length_c   1.000
_cell.angle_alpha   90.00
_cell.angle_beta   90.00
_cell.angle_gamma   90.00
#
_symmetry.space_group_name_H-M   'P 1'
#
loop_
_entity.id
_entity.type
_entity.pdbx_description
1 polymer ?
#
loop_
_entity_poly.entity_id
_entity_poly.type
_entity_poly.pdbx_seq_one_letter_code
_entity_poly.pdbx_strand_id
1 'polypeptide(L)'
;RDVAPSRGLGDVYKRQLLDRLPDQGVVGVCEQATHSGDAPKVLELAHRYPWVYAAIGIHPESLLAAEDCGEEGPAPTISVYGGDWAAEMKALAPYYDDPKVVAVGECGLDYHWPVPKDAQLALFEAEIRLALELDKPIIVHDRQAHADVYALLKKYRPKGIVHCYSGSAEDAVQLAAQGLYIGFGGACTFNGAKRAAKAIEALPLDAIVLETDCPYMAPEPVRGTRCDSSLIRYVGEYIAQLRGISAEEVFRTLSLIHI
;
A
#
# COMPACT_ATOMS: atom_id res chain seq x y z
N ARG A 1 2.30 -2.28 -24.22
CA ARG A 1 2.33 -3.77 -24.11
C ARG A 1 3.53 -4.09 -23.21
N ASP A 2 3.34 -4.03 -21.91
CA ASP A 2 4.35 -4.47 -20.97
C ASP A 2 4.22 -5.97 -20.82
N VAL A 3 5.19 -6.67 -21.39
CA VAL A 3 5.36 -8.11 -21.19
C VAL A 3 5.65 -8.29 -19.70
N ALA A 4 4.77 -8.98 -18.98
CA ALA A 4 5.06 -9.37 -17.61
C ALA A 4 6.41 -10.09 -17.60
N PRO A 5 7.42 -9.63 -16.81
CA PRO A 5 8.70 -10.31 -16.78
C PRO A 5 8.49 -11.74 -16.30
N SER A 6 9.17 -12.68 -16.94
CA SER A 6 9.22 -14.06 -16.45
C SER A 6 9.61 -14.05 -14.97
N ARG A 7 8.99 -14.91 -14.15
CA ARG A 7 9.11 -14.90 -12.67
C ARG A 7 10.55 -14.71 -12.16
N GLY A 8 11.56 -15.27 -12.82
CA GLY A 8 12.96 -15.13 -12.43
C GLY A 8 13.60 -13.77 -12.73
N LEU A 9 13.20 -13.11 -13.84
CA LEU A 9 13.71 -11.77 -14.19
C LEU A 9 13.15 -10.68 -13.26
N GLY A 10 11.93 -10.86 -12.75
CA GLY A 10 11.34 -9.95 -11.76
C GLY A 10 12.13 -9.90 -10.45
N ASP A 11 12.53 -11.05 -9.95
CA ASP A 11 13.30 -11.16 -8.70
C ASP A 11 14.70 -10.56 -8.82
N VAL A 12 15.39 -10.78 -9.96
CA VAL A 12 16.69 -10.17 -10.23
C VAL A 12 16.58 -8.65 -10.32
N TYR A 13 15.58 -8.15 -11.01
CA TYR A 13 15.33 -6.71 -11.12
C TYR A 13 15.04 -6.07 -9.75
N LYS A 14 14.18 -6.68 -8.93
CA LYS A 14 13.90 -6.19 -7.57
C LYS A 14 15.18 -6.09 -6.73
N ARG A 15 16.04 -7.10 -6.77
CA ARG A 15 17.32 -7.07 -6.05
C ARG A 15 18.23 -5.95 -6.55
N GLN A 16 18.41 -5.81 -7.85
CA GLN A 16 19.22 -4.73 -8.44
C GLN A 16 18.67 -3.34 -8.11
N LEU A 17 17.36 -3.20 -7.99
CA LEU A 17 16.72 -1.98 -7.55
C LEU A 17 17.05 -1.71 -6.09
N LEU A 18 16.75 -2.67 -5.20
CA LEU A 18 17.02 -2.55 -3.77
C LEU A 18 18.49 -2.21 -3.49
N ASP A 19 19.44 -2.86 -4.16
CA ASP A 19 20.88 -2.57 -3.99
C ASP A 19 21.25 -1.09 -4.25
N ARG A 20 20.49 -0.36 -5.07
CA ARG A 20 20.76 1.04 -5.45
C ARG A 20 19.96 2.08 -4.66
N LEU A 21 18.85 1.68 -4.01
CA LEU A 21 17.97 2.63 -3.32
C LEU A 21 18.65 3.45 -2.22
N PRO A 22 19.56 2.91 -1.38
CA PRO A 22 20.29 3.70 -0.38
C PRO A 22 21.11 4.83 -0.99
N ASP A 23 21.75 4.61 -2.14
CA ASP A 23 22.53 5.63 -2.86
C ASP A 23 21.63 6.76 -3.41
N GLN A 24 20.32 6.49 -3.51
CA GLN A 24 19.31 7.44 -3.96
C GLN A 24 18.55 8.09 -2.80
N GLY A 25 19.01 7.87 -1.56
CA GLY A 25 18.45 8.49 -0.35
C GLY A 25 17.23 7.76 0.23
N VAL A 26 16.89 6.57 -0.27
CA VAL A 26 15.81 5.75 0.32
C VAL A 26 16.41 4.93 1.49
N VAL A 27 15.95 5.21 2.69
CA VAL A 27 16.50 4.63 3.93
C VAL A 27 15.63 3.50 4.52
N GLY A 28 14.42 3.33 4.03
CA GLY A 28 13.50 2.27 4.47
C GLY A 28 12.44 1.98 3.42
N VAL A 29 12.04 0.72 3.30
CA VAL A 29 10.96 0.25 2.44
C VAL A 29 10.13 -0.76 3.21
N CYS A 30 8.80 -0.68 3.08
CA CYS A 30 7.88 -1.72 3.50
C CYS A 30 7.32 -2.41 2.24
N GLU A 31 7.72 -3.65 2.01
CA GLU A 31 7.22 -4.46 0.89
C GLU A 31 5.92 -5.14 1.32
N GLN A 32 4.94 -5.15 0.42
CA GLN A 32 3.61 -5.69 0.69
C GLN A 32 3.48 -7.11 0.15
N ALA A 33 2.98 -8.03 0.99
CA ALA A 33 2.44 -9.31 0.54
C ALA A 33 0.93 -9.15 0.32
N THR A 34 0.42 -9.75 -0.74
CA THR A 34 -0.99 -9.67 -1.13
C THR A 34 -1.74 -10.97 -0.89
N HIS A 35 -1.02 -12.06 -0.62
CA HIS A 35 -1.55 -13.38 -0.28
C HIS A 35 -0.46 -14.30 0.29
N SER A 36 -0.84 -15.48 0.76
CA SER A 36 0.08 -16.45 1.37
C SER A 36 1.18 -16.97 0.44
N GLY A 37 0.95 -16.95 -0.86
CA GLY A 37 1.93 -17.45 -1.86
C GLY A 37 3.10 -16.50 -2.12
N ASP A 38 2.97 -15.20 -1.84
CA ASP A 38 4.03 -14.22 -2.00
C ASP A 38 4.70 -13.81 -0.66
N ALA A 39 4.04 -14.02 0.46
CA ALA A 39 4.56 -13.72 1.79
C ALA A 39 5.98 -14.27 2.05
N PRO A 40 6.33 -15.53 1.69
CA PRO A 40 7.70 -16.04 1.86
C PRO A 40 8.76 -15.24 1.09
N LYS A 41 8.42 -14.74 -0.10
CA LYS A 41 9.34 -13.95 -0.94
C LYS A 41 9.54 -12.54 -0.39
N VAL A 42 8.47 -11.94 0.10
CA VAL A 42 8.53 -10.63 0.76
C VAL A 42 9.42 -10.74 2.00
N LEU A 43 9.27 -11.78 2.82
CA LEU A 43 10.12 -12.02 3.97
C LEU A 43 11.57 -12.32 3.59
N GLU A 44 11.83 -13.09 2.54
CA GLU A 44 13.21 -13.32 2.05
C GLU A 44 13.90 -11.98 1.74
N LEU A 45 13.21 -11.05 1.07
CA LEU A 45 13.74 -9.71 0.80
C LEU A 45 13.96 -8.90 2.09
N ALA A 46 13.00 -8.94 3.02
CA ALA A 46 13.10 -8.22 4.27
C ALA A 46 14.26 -8.71 5.14
N HIS A 47 14.54 -10.00 5.16
CA HIS A 47 15.69 -10.56 5.86
C HIS A 47 17.03 -10.29 5.17
N ARG A 48 17.03 -10.19 3.84
CA ARG A 48 18.23 -9.92 3.06
C ARG A 48 18.74 -8.49 3.25
N TYR A 49 17.81 -7.53 3.42
CA TYR A 49 18.14 -6.12 3.53
C TYR A 49 17.72 -5.58 4.91
N PRO A 50 18.65 -5.03 5.73
CA PRO A 50 18.33 -4.59 7.08
C PRO A 50 17.28 -3.45 7.11
N TRP A 51 17.17 -2.66 6.06
CA TRP A 51 16.28 -1.52 5.89
C TRP A 51 14.97 -1.86 5.13
N VAL A 52 14.77 -3.13 4.76
CA VAL A 52 13.50 -3.61 4.19
C VAL A 52 12.69 -4.28 5.29
N TYR A 53 11.44 -3.94 5.36
CA TYR A 53 10.41 -4.50 6.24
C TYR A 53 9.29 -5.12 5.40
N ALA A 54 8.41 -5.87 6.02
CA ALA A 54 7.29 -6.54 5.40
C ALA A 54 5.98 -6.11 6.03
N ALA A 55 4.95 -5.95 5.20
CA ALA A 55 3.57 -6.05 5.65
C ALA A 55 2.94 -7.30 5.01
N ILE A 56 2.14 -8.01 5.78
CA ILE A 56 1.53 -9.27 5.36
C ILE A 56 0.02 -9.17 5.55
N GLY A 57 -0.72 -9.45 4.49
CA GLY A 57 -2.17 -9.41 4.44
C GLY A 57 -2.71 -10.19 3.25
N ILE A 58 -4.01 -10.08 3.04
CA ILE A 58 -4.74 -10.65 1.91
C ILE A 58 -5.43 -9.51 1.17
N HIS A 59 -4.91 -9.17 0.00
CA HIS A 59 -5.51 -8.15 -0.84
C HIS A 59 -6.90 -8.61 -1.33
N PRO A 60 -7.92 -7.75 -1.40
CA PRO A 60 -9.26 -8.14 -1.84
C PRO A 60 -9.31 -8.80 -3.22
N GLU A 61 -8.42 -8.44 -4.15
CA GLU A 61 -8.31 -9.11 -5.45
C GLU A 61 -7.91 -10.58 -5.33
N SER A 62 -7.23 -10.98 -4.26
CA SER A 62 -6.82 -12.37 -4.03
C SER A 62 -8.01 -13.32 -3.84
N LEU A 63 -9.21 -12.76 -3.61
CA LEU A 63 -10.46 -13.50 -3.53
C LEU A 63 -11.12 -13.75 -4.90
N LEU A 64 -10.55 -13.22 -6.00
CA LEU A 64 -11.05 -13.49 -7.35
C LEU A 64 -11.00 -14.99 -7.65
N ALA A 65 -12.08 -15.52 -8.24
CA ALA A 65 -12.04 -16.84 -8.83
C ALA A 65 -11.19 -16.81 -10.12
N ALA A 66 -10.49 -17.90 -10.42
CA ALA A 66 -9.61 -17.98 -11.59
C ALA A 66 -10.36 -17.72 -12.92
N GLU A 67 -11.63 -18.08 -12.97
CA GLU A 67 -12.53 -17.88 -14.11
C GLU A 67 -12.94 -16.41 -14.32
N ASP A 68 -12.88 -15.58 -13.27
CA ASP A 68 -13.23 -14.16 -13.32
C ASP A 68 -12.04 -13.26 -13.67
N CYS A 69 -10.86 -13.86 -13.83
CA CYS A 69 -9.66 -13.17 -14.28
C CYS A 69 -9.74 -12.96 -15.79
N GLY A 70 -10.11 -11.76 -16.22
CA GLY A 70 -10.17 -11.41 -17.63
C GLY A 70 -8.82 -11.53 -18.33
N GLU A 71 -8.85 -11.70 -19.68
CA GLU A 71 -7.63 -11.77 -20.51
C GLU A 71 -6.89 -10.43 -20.61
N GLU A 72 -7.49 -9.31 -20.21
CA GLU A 72 -6.95 -7.95 -20.30
C GLU A 72 -6.69 -7.37 -18.92
N GLY A 73 -5.43 -7.36 -18.51
CA GLY A 73 -4.97 -6.70 -17.27
C GLY A 73 -3.73 -7.38 -16.69
N PRO A 74 -3.11 -6.78 -15.67
CA PRO A 74 -2.13 -7.52 -14.86
C PRO A 74 -2.83 -8.75 -14.27
N ALA A 75 -2.20 -9.91 -14.35
CA ALA A 75 -2.74 -11.13 -13.77
C ALA A 75 -3.05 -10.88 -12.29
N PRO A 76 -4.30 -11.02 -11.85
CA PRO A 76 -4.63 -10.82 -10.46
C PRO A 76 -3.83 -11.79 -9.59
N THR A 77 -3.47 -11.34 -8.42
CA THR A 77 -2.83 -12.15 -7.40
C THR A 77 -3.86 -13.08 -6.78
N ILE A 78 -4.09 -14.22 -7.44
CA ILE A 78 -5.08 -15.19 -6.99
C ILE A 78 -4.51 -16.01 -5.85
N SER A 79 -5.27 -16.07 -4.76
CA SER A 79 -4.97 -16.94 -3.62
C SER A 79 -4.90 -18.41 -4.04
N VAL A 80 -3.91 -19.14 -3.49
CA VAL A 80 -3.81 -20.59 -3.64
C VAL A 80 -4.94 -21.35 -2.92
N TYR A 81 -5.73 -20.66 -2.10
CA TYR A 81 -6.86 -21.18 -1.33
C TYR A 81 -8.22 -20.98 -2.04
N GLY A 82 -8.22 -20.49 -3.29
CA GLY A 82 -9.44 -20.37 -4.09
C GLY A 82 -10.52 -19.47 -3.46
N GLY A 83 -10.12 -18.42 -2.74
CA GLY A 83 -11.04 -17.50 -2.07
C GLY A 83 -11.42 -17.91 -0.64
N ASP A 84 -10.98 -19.05 -0.12
CA ASP A 84 -11.10 -19.38 1.32
C ASP A 84 -10.11 -18.53 2.14
N TRP A 85 -10.50 -17.28 2.40
CA TRP A 85 -9.66 -16.34 3.14
C TRP A 85 -9.40 -16.78 4.59
N ALA A 86 -10.29 -17.59 5.20
CA ALA A 86 -10.09 -18.06 6.56
C ALA A 86 -8.95 -19.10 6.63
N ALA A 87 -8.88 -20.00 5.65
CA ALA A 87 -7.77 -20.92 5.50
C ALA A 87 -6.46 -20.17 5.19
N GLU A 88 -6.53 -19.13 4.36
CA GLU A 88 -5.37 -18.31 4.02
C GLU A 88 -4.84 -17.48 5.19
N MET A 89 -5.69 -16.83 5.98
CA MET A 89 -5.30 -16.16 7.22
C MET A 89 -4.59 -17.11 8.18
N LYS A 90 -5.10 -18.35 8.29
CA LYS A 90 -4.44 -19.38 9.12
C LYS A 90 -3.05 -19.75 8.59
N ALA A 91 -2.87 -19.79 7.27
CA ALA A 91 -1.57 -20.03 6.65
C ALA A 91 -0.60 -18.87 6.86
N LEU A 92 -1.10 -17.63 6.92
CA LEU A 92 -0.30 -16.43 7.20
C LEU A 92 0.07 -16.26 8.68
N ALA A 93 -0.69 -16.83 9.60
CA ALA A 93 -0.52 -16.60 11.04
C ALA A 93 0.93 -16.78 11.56
N PRO A 94 1.72 -17.79 11.13
CA PRO A 94 3.10 -17.95 11.62
C PRO A 94 4.05 -16.82 11.24
N TYR A 95 3.74 -16.06 10.17
CA TYR A 95 4.62 -14.99 9.70
C TYR A 95 4.55 -13.73 10.55
N TYR A 96 3.46 -13.51 11.29
CA TYR A 96 3.30 -12.30 12.10
C TYR A 96 4.23 -12.26 13.34
N ASP A 97 4.82 -13.37 13.72
CA ASP A 97 5.84 -13.45 14.79
C ASP A 97 7.23 -13.00 14.31
N ASP A 98 7.43 -12.88 12.99
CA ASP A 98 8.69 -12.43 12.43
C ASP A 98 8.90 -10.92 12.71
N PRO A 99 10.06 -10.51 13.27
CA PRO A 99 10.31 -9.11 13.62
C PRO A 99 10.39 -8.18 12.40
N LYS A 100 10.56 -8.73 11.20
CA LYS A 100 10.51 -7.98 9.95
C LYS A 100 9.09 -7.65 9.49
N VAL A 101 8.08 -8.35 10.01
CA VAL A 101 6.67 -8.07 9.73
C VAL A 101 6.17 -6.97 10.65
N VAL A 102 6.10 -5.75 10.11
CA VAL A 102 5.77 -4.53 10.88
C VAL A 102 4.32 -4.10 10.78
N ALA A 103 3.55 -4.65 9.85
CA ALA A 103 2.15 -4.29 9.63
C ALA A 103 1.32 -5.48 9.12
N VAL A 104 0.00 -5.39 9.30
CA VAL A 104 -0.99 -6.22 8.60
C VAL A 104 -1.39 -5.47 7.32
N GLY A 105 -1.24 -6.10 6.18
CA GLY A 105 -1.54 -5.50 4.87
C GLY A 105 -0.68 -6.09 3.75
N GLU A 106 -1.01 -5.81 2.52
CA GLU A 106 -2.08 -4.94 2.09
C GLU A 106 -3.43 -5.63 2.24
N CYS A 107 -4.42 -4.92 2.79
CA CYS A 107 -5.76 -5.42 3.07
C CYS A 107 -6.80 -4.32 2.83
N GLY A 108 -8.08 -4.65 2.70
CA GLY A 108 -9.09 -3.61 2.47
C GLY A 108 -10.19 -4.03 1.52
N LEU A 109 -10.73 -3.06 0.75
CA LEU A 109 -11.83 -3.28 -0.16
C LEU A 109 -11.53 -2.72 -1.57
N ASP A 110 -11.84 -3.53 -2.59
CA ASP A 110 -11.79 -3.15 -4.00
C ASP A 110 -13.10 -3.50 -4.71
N TYR A 111 -13.91 -2.48 -5.00
CA TYR A 111 -15.19 -2.67 -5.68
C TYR A 111 -15.08 -2.52 -7.21
N HIS A 112 -13.87 -2.38 -7.72
CA HIS A 112 -13.63 -2.38 -9.16
C HIS A 112 -13.69 -3.80 -9.75
N TRP A 113 -13.23 -4.80 -8.99
CA TRP A 113 -13.22 -6.19 -9.41
C TRP A 113 -14.50 -6.93 -9.01
N PRO A 114 -14.91 -7.98 -9.73
CA PRO A 114 -16.14 -8.73 -9.47
C PRO A 114 -16.01 -9.70 -8.28
N VAL A 115 -15.34 -9.28 -7.23
CA VAL A 115 -15.24 -10.04 -5.97
C VAL A 115 -16.48 -9.75 -5.12
N PRO A 116 -17.15 -10.78 -4.57
CA PRO A 116 -18.31 -10.57 -3.71
C PRO A 116 -18.02 -9.62 -2.54
N LYS A 117 -18.83 -8.56 -2.41
CA LYS A 117 -18.63 -7.53 -1.38
C LYS A 117 -18.66 -8.09 0.04
N ASP A 118 -19.56 -9.03 0.31
CA ASP A 118 -19.69 -9.63 1.64
C ASP A 118 -18.43 -10.41 2.03
N ALA A 119 -17.78 -11.07 1.08
CA ALA A 119 -16.52 -11.77 1.31
C ALA A 119 -15.39 -10.77 1.60
N GLN A 120 -15.29 -9.69 0.83
CA GLN A 120 -14.31 -8.62 1.07
C GLN A 120 -14.51 -7.98 2.45
N LEU A 121 -15.76 -7.64 2.81
CA LEU A 121 -16.09 -7.03 4.11
C LEU A 121 -15.73 -7.96 5.28
N ALA A 122 -16.05 -9.25 5.16
CA ALA A 122 -15.73 -10.24 6.19
C ALA A 122 -14.23 -10.41 6.38
N LEU A 123 -13.47 -10.49 5.27
CA LEU A 123 -12.02 -10.56 5.29
C LEU A 123 -11.41 -9.30 5.91
N PHE A 124 -11.78 -8.12 5.42
CA PHE A 124 -11.21 -6.85 5.91
C PHE A 124 -11.50 -6.63 7.39
N GLU A 125 -12.72 -6.96 7.86
CA GLU A 125 -13.04 -6.91 9.30
C GLU A 125 -12.16 -7.89 10.12
N ALA A 126 -11.87 -9.09 9.59
CA ALA A 126 -11.00 -10.06 10.25
C ALA A 126 -9.55 -9.55 10.33
N GLU A 127 -9.03 -8.94 9.27
CA GLU A 127 -7.68 -8.36 9.23
C GLU A 127 -7.53 -7.15 10.17
N ILE A 128 -8.55 -6.29 10.27
CA ILE A 128 -8.56 -5.22 11.27
C ILE A 128 -8.48 -5.79 12.69
N ARG A 129 -9.26 -6.83 12.99
CA ARG A 129 -9.23 -7.48 14.30
C ARG A 129 -7.85 -8.10 14.59
N LEU A 130 -7.26 -8.75 13.60
CA LEU A 130 -5.92 -9.32 13.71
C LEU A 130 -4.87 -8.22 13.98
N ALA A 131 -4.93 -7.10 13.26
CA ALA A 131 -4.01 -5.97 13.48
C ALA A 131 -4.12 -5.42 14.91
N LEU A 132 -5.34 -5.31 15.44
CA LEU A 132 -5.59 -4.89 16.82
C LEU A 132 -5.06 -5.91 17.84
N GLU A 133 -5.26 -7.21 17.61
CA GLU A 133 -4.77 -8.30 18.47
C GLU A 133 -3.24 -8.32 18.54
N LEU A 134 -2.59 -8.10 17.40
CA LEU A 134 -1.13 -8.09 17.29
C LEU A 134 -0.49 -6.75 17.68
N ASP A 135 -1.28 -5.71 17.99
CA ASP A 135 -0.84 -4.30 18.16
C ASP A 135 0.03 -3.81 16.99
N LYS A 136 -0.25 -4.27 15.77
CA LYS A 136 0.43 -3.86 14.54
C LYS A 136 -0.44 -2.85 13.78
N PRO A 137 0.17 -1.87 13.07
CA PRO A 137 -0.57 -1.03 12.14
C PRO A 137 -1.11 -1.82 10.97
N ILE A 138 -2.14 -1.25 10.31
CA ILE A 138 -2.75 -1.82 9.10
C ILE A 138 -2.44 -0.94 7.89
N ILE A 139 -2.25 -1.55 6.73
CA ILE A 139 -2.09 -0.84 5.44
C ILE A 139 -3.31 -1.14 4.60
N VAL A 140 -4.13 -0.09 4.40
CA VAL A 140 -5.48 -0.20 3.87
C VAL A 140 -5.56 0.17 2.40
N HIS A 141 -6.00 -0.78 1.59
CA HIS A 141 -6.43 -0.59 0.21
C HIS A 141 -7.88 -0.10 0.15
N ASP A 142 -8.14 0.90 -0.68
CA ASP A 142 -9.48 1.45 -0.87
C ASP A 142 -9.69 1.86 -2.33
N ARG A 143 -10.37 1.03 -3.09
CA ARG A 143 -10.73 1.35 -4.46
C ARG A 143 -12.23 1.27 -4.69
N GLN A 144 -12.87 2.44 -4.91
CA GLN A 144 -14.32 2.58 -5.12
C GLN A 144 -15.16 2.08 -3.92
N ALA A 145 -14.57 1.95 -2.72
CA ALA A 145 -15.19 1.37 -1.53
C ALA A 145 -15.18 2.30 -0.30
N HIS A 146 -14.89 3.60 -0.49
CA HIS A 146 -14.65 4.58 0.56
C HIS A 146 -15.64 4.51 1.74
N ALA A 147 -16.95 4.44 1.46
CA ALA A 147 -17.96 4.45 2.51
C ALA A 147 -17.82 3.26 3.47
N ASP A 148 -17.62 2.07 2.94
CA ASP A 148 -17.53 0.84 3.73
C ASP A 148 -16.17 0.74 4.44
N VAL A 149 -15.07 1.12 3.76
CA VAL A 149 -13.75 1.20 4.37
C VAL A 149 -13.77 2.14 5.57
N TYR A 150 -14.28 3.37 5.39
CA TYR A 150 -14.27 4.37 6.47
C TYR A 150 -15.23 4.01 7.61
N ALA A 151 -16.34 3.32 7.32
CA ALA A 151 -17.24 2.80 8.36
C ALA A 151 -16.53 1.77 9.25
N LEU A 152 -15.75 0.83 8.66
CA LEU A 152 -14.99 -0.15 9.42
C LEU A 152 -13.84 0.49 10.20
N LEU A 153 -13.08 1.40 9.58
CA LEU A 153 -12.01 2.14 10.25
C LEU A 153 -12.54 2.97 11.43
N LYS A 154 -13.68 3.62 11.27
CA LYS A 154 -14.35 4.37 12.35
C LYS A 154 -14.83 3.46 13.48
N LYS A 155 -15.33 2.28 13.14
CA LYS A 155 -15.83 1.29 14.11
C LYS A 155 -14.72 0.72 14.99
N TYR A 156 -13.60 0.36 14.38
CA TYR A 156 -12.53 -0.39 15.03
C TYR A 156 -11.35 0.47 15.49
N ARG A 157 -11.13 1.61 14.85
CA ARG A 157 -10.04 2.55 15.12
C ARG A 157 -8.64 1.92 15.17
N PRO A 158 -8.25 1.14 14.16
CA PRO A 158 -6.88 0.65 14.09
C PRO A 158 -5.89 1.79 13.90
N LYS A 159 -4.63 1.58 14.25
CA LYS A 159 -3.51 2.41 13.80
C LYS A 159 -3.14 1.98 12.37
N GLY A 160 -2.63 2.86 11.55
CA GLY A 160 -2.16 2.46 10.22
C GLY A 160 -2.23 3.54 9.17
N ILE A 161 -2.27 3.10 7.93
CA ILE A 161 -2.20 3.94 6.73
C ILE A 161 -3.37 3.60 5.82
N VAL A 162 -4.06 4.61 5.30
CA VAL A 162 -4.90 4.45 4.10
C VAL A 162 -4.02 4.81 2.92
N HIS A 163 -3.57 3.78 2.19
CA HIS A 163 -2.61 3.95 1.09
C HIS A 163 -3.29 4.41 -0.21
N CYS A 164 -2.53 4.96 -1.13
CA CYS A 164 -2.95 5.42 -2.46
C CYS A 164 -4.25 6.25 -2.44
N TYR A 165 -4.34 7.19 -1.50
CA TYR A 165 -5.58 7.87 -1.14
C TYR A 165 -6.23 8.60 -2.31
N SER A 166 -7.51 8.31 -2.53
CA SER A 166 -8.31 8.88 -3.63
C SER A 166 -9.66 9.49 -3.19
N GLY A 167 -9.91 9.53 -1.88
CA GLY A 167 -11.12 10.06 -1.27
C GLY A 167 -11.21 11.59 -1.24
N SER A 168 -12.15 12.13 -0.46
CA SER A 168 -12.33 13.57 -0.28
C SER A 168 -11.32 14.16 0.72
N ALA A 169 -11.13 15.48 0.68
CA ALA A 169 -10.31 16.18 1.68
C ALA A 169 -10.93 16.10 3.09
N GLU A 170 -12.24 16.17 3.17
CA GLU A 170 -13.00 16.07 4.40
C GLU A 170 -12.82 14.71 5.07
N ASP A 171 -12.89 13.63 4.29
CA ASP A 171 -12.67 12.27 4.79
C ASP A 171 -11.21 12.06 5.21
N ALA A 172 -10.25 12.58 4.43
CA ALA A 172 -8.82 12.52 4.79
C ALA A 172 -8.55 13.14 6.17
N VAL A 173 -9.10 14.33 6.44
CA VAL A 173 -8.97 15.00 7.74
C VAL A 173 -9.63 14.20 8.86
N GLN A 174 -10.79 13.59 8.61
CA GLN A 174 -11.47 12.76 9.61
C GLN A 174 -10.68 11.47 9.92
N LEU A 175 -10.09 10.82 8.91
CA LEU A 175 -9.23 9.64 9.09
C LEU A 175 -7.96 10.00 9.86
N ALA A 176 -7.32 11.11 9.52
CA ALA A 176 -6.14 11.61 10.23
C ALA A 176 -6.46 11.96 11.70
N ALA A 177 -7.64 12.56 11.97
CA ALA A 177 -8.10 12.85 13.33
C ALA A 177 -8.37 11.57 14.16
N GLN A 178 -8.51 10.41 13.52
CA GLN A 178 -8.60 9.11 14.18
C GLN A 178 -7.24 8.46 14.45
N GLY A 179 -6.14 9.08 14.00
CA GLY A 179 -4.78 8.58 14.16
C GLY A 179 -4.26 7.76 12.98
N LEU A 180 -4.95 7.79 11.83
CA LEU A 180 -4.49 7.16 10.60
C LEU A 180 -3.60 8.11 9.81
N TYR A 181 -2.60 7.58 9.14
CA TYR A 181 -1.82 8.28 8.13
C TYR A 181 -2.47 8.14 6.75
N ILE A 182 -2.25 9.13 5.90
CA ILE A 182 -2.81 9.18 4.54
C ILE A 182 -1.67 9.07 3.53
N GLY A 183 -1.67 7.99 2.75
CA GLY A 183 -0.64 7.68 1.76
C GLY A 183 -0.87 8.38 0.44
N PHE A 184 0.18 9.02 -0.08
CA PHE A 184 0.18 9.61 -1.41
C PHE A 184 1.37 9.11 -2.22
N GLY A 185 1.06 8.48 -3.35
CA GLY A 185 2.00 7.99 -4.34
C GLY A 185 1.95 8.80 -5.64
N GLY A 186 2.56 8.24 -6.70
CA GLY A 186 2.66 8.90 -7.99
C GLY A 186 1.34 9.37 -8.58
N ALA A 187 0.24 8.67 -8.30
CA ALA A 187 -1.09 9.03 -8.78
C ALA A 187 -1.55 10.43 -8.36
N CYS A 188 -1.11 10.95 -7.21
CA CYS A 188 -1.48 12.29 -6.76
C CYS A 188 -0.94 13.40 -7.66
N THR A 189 0.11 13.12 -8.43
CA THR A 189 0.73 14.09 -9.35
C THR A 189 0.04 14.18 -10.72
N PHE A 190 -0.90 13.26 -11.02
CA PHE A 190 -1.51 13.16 -12.34
C PHE A 190 -2.43 14.34 -12.65
N ASN A 191 -2.46 14.74 -13.93
CA ASN A 191 -3.44 15.69 -14.41
C ASN A 191 -4.86 15.23 -14.07
N GLY A 192 -5.58 16.04 -13.30
CA GLY A 192 -6.93 15.71 -12.85
C GLY A 192 -7.02 15.09 -11.45
N ALA A 193 -5.94 14.84 -10.75
CA ALA A 193 -5.91 14.34 -9.36
C ALA A 193 -6.33 15.42 -8.33
N LYS A 194 -7.40 16.18 -8.64
CA LYS A 194 -7.86 17.33 -7.85
C LYS A 194 -8.28 16.96 -6.41
N ARG A 195 -8.77 15.74 -6.20
CA ARG A 195 -9.16 15.28 -4.86
C ARG A 195 -7.92 15.10 -4.00
N ALA A 196 -6.91 14.40 -4.52
CA ALA A 196 -5.64 14.19 -3.83
C ALA A 196 -4.95 15.52 -3.50
N ALA A 197 -4.90 16.47 -4.46
CA ALA A 197 -4.34 17.80 -4.22
C ALA A 197 -5.05 18.52 -3.05
N LYS A 198 -6.39 18.54 -3.04
CA LYS A 198 -7.17 19.16 -1.94
C LYS A 198 -6.95 18.44 -0.60
N ALA A 199 -6.83 17.11 -0.60
CA ALA A 199 -6.55 16.36 0.60
C ALA A 199 -5.15 16.68 1.15
N ILE A 200 -4.14 16.76 0.29
CA ILE A 200 -2.78 17.17 0.63
C ILE A 200 -2.77 18.58 1.23
N GLU A 201 -3.52 19.52 0.66
CA GLU A 201 -3.62 20.90 1.18
C GLU A 201 -4.30 20.98 2.56
N ALA A 202 -5.31 20.14 2.81
CA ALA A 202 -6.13 20.16 4.03
C ALA A 202 -5.51 19.41 5.22
N LEU A 203 -4.71 18.38 4.96
CA LEU A 203 -4.13 17.53 6.01
C LEU A 203 -3.03 18.24 6.79
N PRO A 204 -2.85 17.95 8.09
CA PRO A 204 -1.56 18.21 8.75
C PRO A 204 -0.43 17.49 7.99
N LEU A 205 0.72 18.15 7.83
CA LEU A 205 1.83 17.54 7.07
C LEU A 205 2.29 16.23 7.70
N ASP A 206 2.31 16.17 9.01
CA ASP A 206 2.69 15.00 9.81
C ASP A 206 1.67 13.84 9.78
N ALA A 207 0.51 14.01 9.16
CA ALA A 207 -0.44 12.95 8.89
C ALA A 207 -0.27 12.32 7.49
N ILE A 208 0.69 12.81 6.70
CA ILE A 208 0.95 12.31 5.34
C ILE A 208 2.07 11.28 5.37
N VAL A 209 1.97 10.24 4.56
CA VAL A 209 3.07 9.33 4.22
C VAL A 209 3.28 9.30 2.71
N LEU A 210 4.53 9.10 2.29
CA LEU A 210 4.90 8.96 0.89
C LEU A 210 5.01 7.49 0.52
N GLU A 211 4.55 7.18 -0.67
CA GLU A 211 4.61 5.82 -1.21
C GLU A 211 4.83 5.83 -2.72
N THR A 212 5.02 4.69 -3.34
CA THR A 212 5.23 4.60 -4.79
C THR A 212 4.28 3.65 -5.50
N ASP A 213 3.73 2.68 -4.80
CA ASP A 213 2.89 1.61 -5.37
C ASP A 213 3.54 0.95 -6.60
N CYS A 214 4.86 0.81 -6.55
CA CYS A 214 5.65 0.27 -7.66
C CYS A 214 5.36 -1.22 -7.91
N PRO A 215 5.35 -1.65 -9.17
CA PRO A 215 5.92 -0.99 -10.36
C PRO A 215 4.96 -0.07 -11.14
N TYR A 216 3.81 0.27 -10.56
CA TYR A 216 2.75 1.04 -11.19
C TYR A 216 2.84 2.53 -10.85
N MET A 217 2.02 3.34 -11.55
CA MET A 217 1.73 4.74 -11.22
C MET A 217 2.96 5.64 -11.05
N ALA A 218 3.97 5.52 -11.95
CA ALA A 218 5.09 6.45 -11.98
C ALA A 218 4.59 7.90 -11.98
N PRO A 219 5.15 8.79 -11.11
CA PRO A 219 4.69 10.18 -10.99
C PRO A 219 5.02 11.01 -12.23
N GLU A 220 4.34 12.13 -12.40
CA GLU A 220 4.83 13.19 -13.31
C GLU A 220 6.19 13.70 -12.78
N PRO A 221 7.19 14.05 -13.63
CA PRO A 221 7.14 14.10 -15.10
C PRO A 221 7.50 12.78 -15.80
N VAL A 222 7.69 11.70 -15.09
CA VAL A 222 8.15 10.40 -15.64
C VAL A 222 7.00 9.39 -15.84
N ARG A 223 5.77 9.87 -15.89
CA ARG A 223 4.58 9.07 -16.12
C ARG A 223 4.70 8.24 -17.41
N GLY A 224 4.21 6.98 -17.35
CA GLY A 224 4.33 6.02 -18.46
C GLY A 224 5.62 5.21 -18.47
N THR A 225 6.54 5.47 -17.54
CA THR A 225 7.67 4.59 -17.26
C THR A 225 7.33 3.60 -16.15
N ARG A 226 8.18 2.61 -15.95
CA ARG A 226 8.07 1.72 -14.78
C ARG A 226 8.39 2.50 -13.50
N CYS A 227 7.50 2.43 -12.52
CA CYS A 227 7.73 3.02 -11.22
C CYS A 227 8.72 2.21 -10.39
N ASP A 228 9.54 2.90 -9.61
CA ASP A 228 10.34 2.32 -8.54
C ASP A 228 10.41 3.28 -7.33
N SER A 229 10.87 2.79 -6.19
CA SER A 229 10.85 3.55 -4.93
C SER A 229 11.74 4.80 -4.96
N SER A 230 12.69 4.94 -5.89
CA SER A 230 13.50 6.16 -6.04
C SER A 230 12.70 7.35 -6.57
N LEU A 231 11.56 7.08 -7.20
CA LEU A 231 10.67 8.11 -7.76
C LEU A 231 9.83 8.81 -6.68
N ILE A 232 9.88 8.36 -5.43
CA ILE A 232 9.19 8.97 -4.29
C ILE A 232 9.52 10.47 -4.12
N ARG A 233 10.71 10.87 -4.56
CA ARG A 233 11.15 12.28 -4.55
C ARG A 233 10.19 13.20 -5.30
N TYR A 234 9.67 12.78 -6.44
CA TYR A 234 8.73 13.59 -7.23
C TYR A 234 7.40 13.81 -6.51
N VAL A 235 6.98 12.82 -5.72
CA VAL A 235 5.78 12.95 -4.87
C VAL A 235 6.02 13.98 -3.77
N GLY A 236 7.16 13.91 -3.09
CA GLY A 236 7.54 14.88 -2.07
C GLY A 236 7.70 16.31 -2.62
N GLU A 237 8.33 16.46 -3.80
CA GLU A 237 8.46 17.73 -4.51
C GLU A 237 7.09 18.32 -4.90
N TYR A 238 6.16 17.48 -5.36
CA TYR A 238 4.79 17.86 -5.67
C TYR A 238 4.02 18.37 -4.45
N ILE A 239 4.13 17.65 -3.32
CA ILE A 239 3.52 18.06 -2.04
C ILE A 239 4.09 19.40 -1.60
N ALA A 240 5.42 19.58 -1.68
CA ALA A 240 6.09 20.84 -1.36
C ALA A 240 5.53 22.02 -2.20
N GLN A 241 5.37 21.79 -3.49
CA GLN A 241 4.79 22.80 -4.41
C GLN A 241 3.35 23.16 -4.02
N LEU A 242 2.49 22.17 -3.75
CA LEU A 242 1.10 22.41 -3.34
C LEU A 242 1.00 23.18 -2.02
N ARG A 243 1.90 22.89 -1.09
CA ARG A 243 1.92 23.48 0.25
C ARG A 243 2.68 24.81 0.33
N GLY A 244 3.39 25.18 -0.73
CA GLY A 244 4.23 26.39 -0.73
C GLY A 244 5.40 26.35 0.25
N ILE A 245 5.95 25.17 0.52
CA ILE A 245 7.10 24.92 1.41
C ILE A 245 8.25 24.25 0.64
N SER A 246 9.42 24.12 1.23
CA SER A 246 10.54 23.44 0.58
C SER A 246 10.37 21.92 0.57
N ALA A 247 10.92 21.26 -0.44
CA ALA A 247 10.95 19.79 -0.48
C ALA A 247 11.75 19.21 0.71
N GLU A 248 12.82 19.90 1.14
CA GLU A 248 13.60 19.53 2.32
C GLU A 248 12.72 19.50 3.58
N GLU A 249 11.85 20.50 3.76
CA GLU A 249 10.91 20.55 4.88
C GLU A 249 9.93 19.37 4.85
N VAL A 250 9.39 19.03 3.66
CA VAL A 250 8.52 17.86 3.49
C VAL A 250 9.26 16.59 3.88
N PHE A 251 10.42 16.32 3.31
CA PHE A 251 11.17 15.09 3.60
C PHE A 251 11.62 15.01 5.04
N ARG A 252 12.07 16.13 5.64
CA ARG A 252 12.46 16.15 7.05
C ARG A 252 11.27 15.84 7.96
N THR A 253 10.12 16.46 7.73
CA THR A 253 8.92 16.25 8.56
C THR A 253 8.46 14.80 8.45
N LEU A 254 8.36 14.26 7.23
CA LEU A 254 7.88 12.90 7.01
C LEU A 254 8.88 11.84 7.51
N SER A 255 10.20 12.09 7.44
CA SER A 255 11.20 11.16 7.97
C SER A 255 11.17 11.06 9.49
N LEU A 256 10.82 12.14 10.21
CA LEU A 256 10.74 12.16 11.68
C LEU A 256 9.51 11.44 12.23
N ILE A 257 8.50 11.18 11.40
CA ILE A 257 7.25 10.51 11.81
C ILE A 257 7.44 8.99 11.89
N HIS A 258 8.43 8.47 11.16
CA HIS A 258 8.63 7.04 10.95
C HIS A 258 9.81 6.46 11.75
N ILE A 259 10.36 7.24 12.68
CA ILE A 259 11.41 6.80 13.63
C ILE A 259 10.70 6.38 14.97
#